data_de56db97553ec4ed3a67246782e81ade
#
_entry.id   de56db97553ec4ed3a67246782e81ade
#
_cell.length_a   1.000
_cell.length_b   1.000
_cell.length_c   1.000
_cell.angle_alpha   90.00
_cell.angle_beta   90.00
_cell.angle_gamma   90.00
#
_symmetry.space_group_name_H-M   'P 1'
#
loop_
_entity.id
_entity.type
_entity.pdbx_description
1 polymer ?
#
loop_
_entity_poly.entity_id
_entity_poly.type
_entity_poly.pdbx_seq_one_letter_code
_entity_poly.pdbx_strand_id
1 'polypeptide(L)'
;MVNTAAEMKAIVDRAVYPPVGSRSFGPFNAPFASLDPRDGFAEYYQRAKGGGVAVLPIIESSEGVKNCEEILAMEGVTGCFIGPYDLRLSLGVPGGIDGPEQVMRC
;
A
#
# COMPACT_ATOMS: atom_id res chain seq x y z
N MET A 1 -1.96 0.34 -8.48
CA MET A 1 -2.57 -1.01 -8.55
C MET A 1 -1.53 -2.06 -8.22
N VAL A 2 -1.87 -3.06 -7.41
CA VAL A 2 -1.02 -4.20 -7.07
C VAL A 2 -1.81 -5.48 -7.35
N ASN A 3 -1.22 -6.39 -8.11
CA ASN A 3 -1.89 -7.61 -8.56
C ASN A 3 -1.27 -8.89 -7.99
N THR A 4 0.01 -8.84 -7.60
CA THR A 4 0.74 -10.02 -7.15
C THR A 4 1.54 -9.77 -5.86
N ALA A 5 1.82 -10.83 -5.12
CA ALA A 5 2.70 -10.78 -3.96
C ALA A 5 4.13 -10.33 -4.33
N ALA A 6 4.61 -10.67 -5.52
CA ALA A 6 5.93 -10.23 -6.01
C ALA A 6 6.01 -8.71 -6.20
N GLU A 7 4.96 -8.10 -6.77
CA GLU A 7 4.85 -6.64 -6.88
C GLU A 7 4.79 -5.98 -5.51
N MET A 8 3.99 -6.55 -4.60
CA MET A 8 3.89 -6.05 -3.24
C MET A 8 5.23 -6.12 -2.50
N LYS A 9 5.96 -7.23 -2.65
CA LYS A 9 7.31 -7.38 -2.07
C LYS A 9 8.27 -6.29 -2.55
N ALA A 10 8.25 -5.98 -3.84
CA ALA A 10 9.09 -4.92 -4.40
C ALA A 10 8.73 -3.53 -3.84
N ILE A 11 7.46 -3.28 -3.55
CA ILE A 11 6.99 -2.04 -2.92
C ILE A 11 7.45 -1.97 -1.47
N VAL A 12 7.22 -3.02 -0.68
CA VAL A 12 7.65 -3.09 0.73
C VAL A 12 9.15 -2.90 0.84
N ASP A 13 9.93 -3.56 -0.02
CA ASP A 13 11.39 -3.44 -0.02
C ASP A 13 11.86 -2.00 -0.19
N ARG A 14 11.15 -1.19 -0.95
CA ARG A 14 11.50 0.22 -1.18
C ARG A 14 10.87 1.20 -0.19
N ALA A 15 9.76 0.83 0.42
CA ALA A 15 9.01 1.69 1.33
C ALA A 15 9.50 1.60 2.78
N VAL A 16 9.96 0.42 3.21
CA VAL A 16 10.25 0.11 4.61
C VAL A 16 11.74 -0.13 4.83
N TYR A 17 12.24 0.31 5.99
CA TYR A 17 13.65 0.11 6.36
C TYR A 17 13.97 -1.35 6.70
N PRO A 18 15.26 -1.75 6.63
CA PRO A 18 15.70 -3.04 7.12
C PRO A 18 15.30 -3.26 8.60
N PRO A 19 15.00 -4.52 9.03
CA PRO A 19 15.18 -5.76 8.26
C PRO A 19 14.02 -6.14 7.35
N VAL A 20 12.85 -5.50 7.44
CA VAL A 20 11.64 -5.88 6.68
C VAL A 20 11.77 -5.52 5.19
N GLY A 21 12.27 -4.34 4.92
CA GLY A 21 12.54 -3.86 3.56
C GLY A 21 14.01 -3.52 3.34
N SER A 22 14.28 -2.78 2.27
CA SER A 22 15.63 -2.34 1.89
C SER A 22 15.70 -0.85 1.55
N ARG A 23 14.74 -0.06 2.09
CA ARG A 23 14.71 1.38 1.88
C ARG A 23 16.04 2.02 2.26
N SER A 24 16.56 2.90 1.38
CA SER A 24 17.77 3.66 1.66
C SER A 24 17.61 4.57 2.89
N PHE A 25 18.64 4.59 3.74
CA PHE A 25 18.73 5.52 4.86
C PHE A 25 18.86 6.99 4.40
N GLY A 26 19.32 7.22 3.17
CA GLY A 26 19.85 8.48 2.69
C GLY A 26 18.93 9.65 2.38
N PRO A 27 17.59 9.59 2.27
CA PRO A 27 16.83 10.81 2.07
C PRO A 27 16.67 11.58 3.39
N PHE A 28 17.69 12.34 3.77
CA PHE A 28 17.71 13.17 4.99
C PHE A 28 16.61 14.24 5.00
N ASN A 29 15.99 14.52 3.86
CA ASN A 29 14.85 15.42 3.73
C ASN A 29 13.49 14.74 4.00
N ALA A 30 13.46 13.44 4.24
CA ALA A 30 12.22 12.73 4.55
C ALA A 30 11.42 13.32 5.74
N PRO A 31 12.04 13.87 6.80
CA PRO A 31 11.33 14.52 7.89
C PRO A 31 10.45 15.70 7.46
N PHE A 32 10.80 16.39 6.37
CA PHE A 32 9.96 17.50 5.85
C PHE A 32 8.61 17.04 5.31
N ALA A 33 8.46 15.74 5.04
CA ALA A 33 7.17 15.12 4.72
C ALA A 33 6.41 14.65 5.97
N SER A 34 6.99 14.76 7.16
CA SER A 34 6.33 14.41 8.42
C SER A 34 5.24 15.43 8.76
N LEU A 35 4.15 14.94 9.33
CA LEU A 35 3.09 15.79 9.85
C LEU A 35 3.47 16.51 11.16
N ASP A 36 4.51 16.08 11.83
CA ASP A 36 5.04 16.73 13.02
C ASP A 36 6.29 17.56 12.68
N PRO A 37 6.19 18.89 12.71
CA PRO A 37 7.31 19.76 12.38
C PRO A 37 8.45 19.72 13.40
N ARG A 38 8.26 19.07 14.54
CA ARG A 38 9.28 18.88 15.56
C ARG A 38 10.19 17.69 15.28
N ASP A 39 9.79 16.83 14.31
CA ASP A 39 10.57 15.65 13.99
C ASP A 39 11.89 16.03 13.28
N GLY A 40 13.01 15.69 13.92
CA GLY A 40 14.28 15.56 13.26
C GLY A 40 14.38 14.23 12.50
N PHE A 41 15.46 14.03 11.76
CA PHE A 41 15.67 12.80 11.01
C PHE A 41 15.76 11.56 11.93
N ALA A 42 16.37 11.69 13.11
CA ALA A 42 16.51 10.57 14.05
C ALA A 42 15.16 10.08 14.55
N GLU A 43 14.27 10.97 14.93
CA GLU A 43 12.92 10.68 15.42
C GLU A 43 12.07 10.06 14.30
N TYR A 44 12.12 10.66 13.11
CA TYR A 44 11.48 10.11 11.93
C TYR A 44 11.95 8.68 11.65
N TYR A 45 13.26 8.44 11.63
CA TYR A 45 13.84 7.12 11.35
C TYR A 45 13.40 6.08 12.38
N GLN A 46 13.44 6.40 13.67
CA GLN A 46 13.01 5.46 14.72
C GLN A 46 11.55 5.10 14.57
N ARG A 47 10.69 6.06 14.29
CA ARG A 47 9.27 5.84 14.06
C ARG A 47 9.03 5.01 12.80
N ALA A 48 9.67 5.37 11.69
CA ALA A 48 9.54 4.68 10.42
C ALA A 48 10.06 3.23 10.48
N LYS A 49 11.16 2.99 11.19
CA LYS A 49 11.71 1.65 11.44
C LYS A 49 10.78 0.80 12.30
N GLY A 50 10.08 1.41 13.24
CA GLY A 50 9.12 0.75 14.13
C GLY A 50 7.74 0.48 13.53
N GLY A 51 7.58 0.58 12.21
CA GLY A 51 6.29 0.34 11.54
C GLY A 51 5.42 1.61 11.38
N GLY A 52 5.99 2.79 11.60
CA GLY A 52 5.29 4.07 11.46
C GLY A 52 5.11 4.55 10.01
N VAL A 53 5.46 3.73 9.02
CA VAL A 53 5.18 3.99 7.60
C VAL A 53 3.99 3.14 7.18
N ALA A 54 2.89 3.78 6.80
CA ALA A 54 1.74 3.09 6.26
C ALA A 54 2.01 2.67 4.80
N VAL A 55 1.86 1.38 4.50
CA VAL A 55 1.95 0.82 3.15
C VAL A 55 0.60 0.22 2.79
N LEU A 56 -0.10 0.90 1.89
CA LEU A 56 -1.49 0.61 1.52
C LEU A 56 -1.56 0.35 0.00
N PRO A 57 -1.46 -0.90 -0.47
CA PRO A 57 -1.69 -1.21 -1.87
C PRO A 57 -3.12 -0.88 -2.30
N ILE A 58 -3.31 -0.48 -3.55
CA ILE A 58 -4.63 -0.36 -4.15
C ILE A 58 -4.97 -1.68 -4.83
N ILE A 59 -6.07 -2.30 -4.40
CA ILE A 59 -6.67 -3.50 -5.00
C ILE A 59 -7.84 -3.04 -5.88
N GLU A 60 -7.68 -3.18 -7.19
CA GLU A 60 -8.63 -2.65 -8.16
C GLU A 60 -8.71 -3.49 -9.45
N SER A 61 -8.28 -4.76 -9.36
CA SER A 61 -8.37 -5.71 -10.46
C SER A 61 -8.84 -7.07 -9.98
N SER A 62 -9.40 -7.88 -10.90
CA SER A 62 -9.79 -9.26 -10.61
C SER A 62 -8.61 -10.13 -10.16
N GLU A 63 -7.42 -9.87 -10.69
CA GLU A 63 -6.18 -10.55 -10.29
C GLU A 63 -5.76 -10.14 -8.88
N GLY A 64 -5.77 -8.83 -8.56
CA GLY A 64 -5.47 -8.32 -7.23
C GLY A 64 -6.42 -8.88 -6.17
N VAL A 65 -7.71 -9.04 -6.48
CA VAL A 65 -8.68 -9.68 -5.58
C VAL A 65 -8.33 -11.15 -5.34
N LYS A 66 -7.99 -11.91 -6.38
CA LYS A 66 -7.60 -13.33 -6.23
C LYS A 66 -6.38 -13.52 -5.34
N ASN A 67 -5.45 -12.59 -5.38
CA ASN A 67 -4.18 -12.64 -4.66
C ASN A 67 -4.18 -11.80 -3.38
N CYS A 68 -5.33 -11.22 -2.98
CA CYS A 68 -5.38 -10.22 -1.90
C CYS A 68 -4.89 -10.78 -0.55
N GLU A 69 -5.14 -12.04 -0.24
CA GLU A 69 -4.68 -12.65 1.00
C GLU A 69 -3.16 -12.68 1.08
N GLU A 70 -2.46 -13.09 0.02
CA GLU A 70 -1.00 -13.11 -0.03
C GLU A 70 -0.42 -11.69 0.00
N ILE A 71 -1.05 -10.76 -0.71
CA ILE A 71 -0.63 -9.35 -0.73
C ILE A 71 -0.75 -8.73 0.66
N LEU A 72 -1.87 -8.94 1.35
CA LEU A 72 -2.17 -8.30 2.63
C LEU A 72 -1.50 -8.99 3.82
N ALA A 73 -1.16 -10.28 3.71
CA ALA A 73 -0.44 -11.01 4.74
C ALA A 73 1.07 -10.67 4.79
N MET A 74 1.58 -9.92 3.82
CA MET A 74 3.00 -9.60 3.73
C MET A 74 3.42 -8.65 4.86
N GLU A 75 4.53 -8.99 5.53
CA GLU A 75 5.12 -8.13 6.54
C GLU A 75 5.47 -6.75 5.95
N GLY A 76 5.09 -5.68 6.65
CA GLY A 76 5.26 -4.30 6.19
C GLY A 76 4.03 -3.71 5.49
N VAL A 77 3.03 -4.52 5.13
CA VAL A 77 1.74 -4.04 4.64
C VAL A 77 0.84 -3.68 5.82
N THR A 78 0.24 -2.51 5.78
CA THR A 78 -0.59 -1.98 6.88
C THR A 78 -2.08 -2.21 6.66
N GLY A 79 -2.50 -2.33 5.41
CA GLY A 79 -3.89 -2.48 4.99
C GLY A 79 -3.99 -2.32 3.48
N CYS A 80 -5.17 -2.03 2.94
CA CYS A 80 -5.33 -1.76 1.53
C CYS A 80 -6.30 -0.61 1.26
N PHE A 81 -6.21 -0.11 0.04
CA PHE A 81 -7.19 0.78 -0.54
C PHE A 81 -7.91 0.02 -1.66
N ILE A 82 -9.22 0.15 -1.77
CA ILE A 82 -10.00 -0.49 -2.83
C ILE A 82 -10.37 0.56 -3.87
N GLY A 83 -10.04 0.28 -5.16
CA GLY A 83 -10.43 1.11 -6.29
C GLY A 83 -11.70 0.56 -6.96
N PRO A 84 -12.92 0.93 -6.50
CA PRO A 84 -14.16 0.27 -6.90
C PRO A 84 -14.51 0.45 -8.38
N TYR A 85 -14.10 1.55 -8.98
CA TYR A 85 -14.40 1.83 -10.40
C TYR A 85 -13.58 0.95 -11.33
N ASP A 86 -12.26 0.90 -11.13
CA ASP A 86 -11.37 0.08 -11.93
C ASP A 86 -11.60 -1.41 -11.66
N LEU A 87 -11.85 -1.78 -10.40
CA LEU A 87 -12.22 -3.14 -10.05
C LEU A 87 -13.47 -3.60 -10.79
N ARG A 88 -14.51 -2.76 -10.84
CA ARG A 88 -15.74 -3.06 -11.59
C ARG A 88 -15.46 -3.31 -13.07
N LEU A 89 -14.64 -2.45 -13.69
CA LEU A 89 -14.24 -2.62 -15.09
C LEU A 89 -13.47 -3.93 -15.30
N SER A 90 -12.54 -4.22 -14.41
CA SER A 90 -11.74 -5.44 -14.44
C SER A 90 -12.58 -6.71 -14.29
N LEU A 91 -13.67 -6.64 -13.52
CA LEU A 91 -14.62 -7.73 -13.32
C LEU A 91 -15.66 -7.86 -14.46
N GLY A 92 -15.70 -6.91 -15.41
CA GLY A 92 -16.69 -6.88 -16.48
C GLY A 92 -18.11 -6.60 -15.97
N VAL A 93 -18.27 -6.02 -14.80
CA VAL A 93 -19.59 -5.71 -14.22
C VAL A 93 -20.15 -4.44 -14.89
N PRO A 94 -21.33 -4.51 -15.52
CA PRO A 94 -21.95 -3.34 -16.14
C PRO A 94 -22.39 -2.32 -15.10
N GLY A 95 -22.39 -1.05 -15.48
CA GLY A 95 -22.86 0.05 -14.62
C GLY A 95 -22.20 1.38 -14.99
N GLY A 96 -22.82 2.48 -14.60
CA GLY A 96 -22.31 3.85 -14.77
C GLY A 96 -21.37 4.28 -13.65
N ILE A 97 -21.02 5.56 -13.64
CA ILE A 97 -20.23 6.19 -12.57
C ILE A 97 -20.90 6.03 -11.19
N ASP A 98 -22.22 5.85 -11.16
CA ASP A 98 -23.04 5.79 -9.93
C ASP A 98 -23.16 4.38 -9.32
N GLY A 99 -22.42 3.37 -9.82
CA GLY A 99 -22.69 1.98 -9.46
C GLY A 99 -21.60 1.13 -8.82
N PRO A 100 -20.93 1.55 -7.73
CA PRO A 100 -20.04 0.64 -7.00
C PRO A 100 -20.77 -0.40 -6.13
N GLU A 101 -22.10 -0.30 -5.95
CA GLU A 101 -22.87 -1.16 -5.05
C GLU A 101 -22.74 -2.67 -5.36
N GLN A 102 -22.56 -3.03 -6.63
CA GLN A 102 -22.41 -4.43 -7.02
C GLN A 102 -21.02 -4.99 -6.72
N VAL A 103 -20.00 -4.17 -6.70
CA VAL A 103 -18.61 -4.55 -6.37
C VAL A 103 -18.45 -4.80 -4.87
N MET A 104 -19.21 -4.07 -4.06
CA MET A 104 -19.18 -4.18 -2.60
C MET A 104 -19.87 -5.42 -2.05
N ARG A 105 -20.53 -6.21 -2.91
CA ARG A 105 -21.26 -7.44 -2.54
C ARG A 105 -20.53 -8.73 -2.92
N CYS A 106 -19.39 -8.62 -3.56
CA CYS A 106 -18.49 -9.74 -3.83
C CYS A 106 -17.47 -9.92 -2.75
#